data_548f1b2d80b11955831fc990b69e3ed8
#
_entry.id   548f1b2d80b11955831fc990b69e3ed8
#
_cell.length_a   1.000
_cell.length_b   1.000
_cell.length_c   1.000
_cell.angle_alpha   90.00
_cell.angle_beta   90.00
_cell.angle_gamma   90.00
#
_symmetry.space_group_name_H-M   'P 1'
#
loop_
_entity.id
_entity.type
_entity.pdbx_description
1 polymer ?
#
loop_
_entity_poly.entity_id
_entity_poly.type
_entity_poly.pdbx_seq_one_letter_code
_entity_poly.pdbx_strand_id
1 'polypeptide(L)'
;MMKRDLDLIRNILFAIENSNSIDASLTLSSLAKLHQNQELILYHVFLLDDAGFIIGIIDETAPYISITRLTNEGHDYLDTIRDDSIWKQTKTTLDKISGSASLEVVKVIASKLALTFLGL
;
A
#
# COMPACT_ATOMS: atom_id res chain seq x y z
N MET A 1 -18.70 7.64 -1.47
CA MET A 1 -17.91 6.65 -2.22
C MET A 1 -16.45 6.70 -1.77
N MET A 2 -15.87 5.56 -1.51
CA MET A 2 -14.50 5.48 -1.05
C MET A 2 -13.52 5.69 -2.19
N LYS A 3 -12.53 6.56 -1.96
CA LYS A 3 -11.44 6.78 -2.90
C LYS A 3 -10.19 6.07 -2.42
N ARG A 4 -9.32 5.73 -3.36
CA ARG A 4 -8.01 5.17 -3.03
C ARG A 4 -7.19 6.23 -2.30
N ASP A 5 -6.69 5.86 -1.13
CA ASP A 5 -5.81 6.68 -0.30
C ASP A 5 -4.40 6.08 -0.37
N LEU A 6 -3.50 6.76 -1.07
CA LEU A 6 -2.16 6.24 -1.32
C LEU A 6 -1.32 6.17 -0.04
N ASP A 7 -1.52 7.09 0.90
CA ASP A 7 -0.84 7.03 2.19
C ASP A 7 -1.30 5.82 3.00
N LEU A 8 -2.60 5.53 2.99
CA LEU A 8 -3.14 4.37 3.70
C LEU A 8 -2.61 3.07 3.09
N ILE A 9 -2.53 2.98 1.77
CA ILE A 9 -1.93 1.82 1.10
C ILE A 9 -0.50 1.62 1.61
N ARG A 10 0.31 2.68 1.60
CA ARG A 10 1.71 2.61 2.05
C ARG A 10 1.78 2.14 3.50
N ASN A 11 0.95 2.68 4.37
CA ASN A 11 0.93 2.33 5.79
C ASN A 11 0.50 0.88 6.02
N ILE A 12 -0.47 0.39 5.26
CA ILE A 12 -0.89 -1.03 5.33
C ILE A 12 0.26 -1.94 4.89
N LEU A 13 0.93 -1.61 3.80
CA LEU A 13 2.06 -2.40 3.30
C LEU A 13 3.19 -2.46 4.33
N PHE A 14 3.53 -1.35 4.97
CA PHE A 14 4.51 -1.32 6.05
C PHE A 14 4.08 -2.20 7.23
N ALA A 15 2.81 -2.14 7.63
CA ALA A 15 2.30 -2.96 8.74
C ALA A 15 2.44 -4.45 8.44
N ILE A 16 2.15 -4.86 7.21
CA ILE A 16 2.29 -6.25 6.79
C ILE A 16 3.76 -6.66 6.78
N GLU A 17 4.64 -5.82 6.22
CA GLU A 17 6.07 -6.09 6.17
C GLU A 17 6.69 -6.24 7.57
N ASN A 18 6.21 -5.44 8.53
CA ASN A 18 6.73 -5.46 9.89
C ASN A 18 6.32 -6.70 10.68
N SER A 19 5.45 -7.54 10.14
CA SER A 19 5.13 -8.83 10.72
C SER A 19 6.27 -9.80 10.45
N ASN A 20 6.91 -10.28 11.50
CA ASN A 20 8.16 -11.05 11.44
C ASN A 20 7.97 -12.57 11.41
N SER A 21 6.78 -13.06 11.06
CA SER A 21 6.49 -14.50 11.05
C SER A 21 5.86 -14.92 9.74
N ILE A 22 6.27 -16.07 9.22
CA ILE A 22 5.61 -16.66 8.05
C ILE A 22 4.21 -17.18 8.39
N ASP A 23 3.93 -17.35 9.69
CA ASP A 23 2.61 -17.75 10.19
C ASP A 23 1.75 -16.55 10.57
N ALA A 24 2.16 -15.35 10.15
CA ALA A 24 1.42 -14.13 10.46
C ALA A 24 -0.01 -14.21 9.97
N SER A 25 -0.90 -13.61 10.75
CA SER A 25 -2.30 -13.47 10.41
C SER A 25 -2.72 -12.08 10.86
N LEU A 26 -2.61 -11.10 9.96
CA LEU A 26 -3.01 -9.74 10.24
C LEU A 26 -4.49 -9.60 9.90
N THR A 27 -5.28 -9.34 10.93
CA THR A 27 -6.72 -9.13 10.83
C THR A 27 -7.01 -7.64 10.82
N LEU A 28 -8.30 -7.28 10.72
CA LEU A 28 -8.70 -5.88 10.83
C LEU A 28 -8.23 -5.27 12.16
N SER A 29 -8.29 -6.02 13.25
CA SER A 29 -7.78 -5.56 14.56
C SER A 29 -6.30 -5.19 14.51
N SER A 30 -5.51 -5.93 13.76
CA SER A 30 -4.08 -5.66 13.59
C SER A 30 -3.81 -4.33 12.90
N LEU A 31 -4.72 -3.89 12.05
CA LEU A 31 -4.60 -2.68 11.22
C LEU A 31 -5.42 -1.50 11.76
N ALA A 32 -6.16 -1.71 12.86
CA ALA A 32 -7.15 -0.75 13.34
C ALA A 32 -6.59 0.65 13.65
N LYS A 33 -5.31 0.74 13.99
CA LYS A 33 -4.67 2.01 14.33
C LYS A 33 -4.34 2.88 13.12
N LEU A 34 -4.38 2.32 11.91
CA LEU A 34 -3.94 3.02 10.70
C LEU A 34 -4.92 4.08 10.23
N HIS A 35 -6.20 3.93 10.56
CA HIS A 35 -7.22 4.89 10.17
C HIS A 35 -8.43 4.77 11.10
N GLN A 36 -9.13 5.88 11.31
CA GLN A 36 -10.35 5.90 12.13
C GLN A 36 -11.49 5.09 11.49
N ASN A 37 -11.59 5.13 10.17
CA ASN A 37 -12.63 4.44 9.43
C ASN A 37 -12.18 3.01 9.10
N GLN A 38 -12.72 2.03 9.83
CA GLN A 38 -12.36 0.62 9.66
C GLN A 38 -12.82 0.07 8.30
N GLU A 39 -13.93 0.54 7.78
CA GLU A 39 -14.39 0.14 6.44
C GLU A 39 -13.42 0.60 5.36
N LEU A 40 -12.81 1.76 5.54
CA LEU A 40 -11.82 2.28 4.61
C LEU A 40 -10.56 1.40 4.61
N ILE A 41 -10.14 0.92 5.78
CA ILE A 41 -9.02 -0.03 5.88
C ILE A 41 -9.37 -1.31 5.13
N LEU A 42 -10.55 -1.89 5.36
CA LEU A 42 -10.99 -3.09 4.66
C LEU A 42 -11.01 -2.90 3.15
N TYR A 43 -11.56 -1.76 2.70
CA TYR A 43 -11.62 -1.46 1.27
C TYR A 43 -10.22 -1.44 0.66
N HIS A 44 -9.26 -0.84 1.34
CA HIS A 44 -7.88 -0.77 0.84
C HIS A 44 -7.19 -2.14 0.86
N VAL A 45 -7.51 -3.00 1.82
CA VAL A 45 -7.04 -4.39 1.80
C VAL A 45 -7.59 -5.12 0.58
N PHE A 46 -8.87 -4.92 0.26
CA PHE A 46 -9.45 -5.49 -0.96
C PHE A 46 -8.74 -5.02 -2.21
N LEU A 47 -8.40 -3.72 -2.28
CA LEU A 47 -7.64 -3.17 -3.41
C LEU A 47 -6.24 -3.78 -3.52
N LEU A 48 -5.58 -4.02 -2.40
CA LEU A 48 -4.26 -4.65 -2.38
C LEU A 48 -4.34 -6.11 -2.83
N ASP A 49 -5.39 -6.81 -2.46
CA ASP A 49 -5.65 -8.17 -2.93
C ASP A 49 -5.87 -8.17 -4.45
N ASP A 50 -6.71 -7.26 -4.94
CA ASP A 50 -6.96 -7.10 -6.38
C ASP A 50 -5.66 -6.82 -7.14
N ALA A 51 -4.78 -6.02 -6.58
CA ALA A 51 -3.50 -5.67 -7.20
C ALA A 51 -2.48 -6.81 -7.17
N GLY A 52 -2.75 -7.88 -6.44
CA GLY A 52 -1.82 -8.99 -6.28
C GLY A 52 -0.66 -8.67 -5.34
N PHE A 53 -0.84 -7.72 -4.41
CA PHE A 53 0.22 -7.27 -3.51
C PHE A 53 0.29 -8.06 -2.21
N ILE A 54 -0.76 -8.81 -1.87
CA ILE A 54 -0.85 -9.54 -0.61
C ILE A 54 -1.32 -10.97 -0.83
N ILE A 55 -0.94 -11.83 0.10
CA ILE A 55 -1.42 -13.21 0.20
C ILE A 55 -2.16 -13.34 1.53
N GLY A 56 -3.32 -13.93 1.49
CA GLY A 56 -4.13 -14.18 2.68
C GLY A 56 -5.52 -14.67 2.33
N ILE A 57 -6.37 -14.75 3.33
CA ILE A 57 -7.78 -15.06 3.17
C ILE A 57 -8.53 -13.72 3.17
N ILE A 58 -9.14 -13.39 2.03
CA ILE A 58 -9.86 -12.14 1.85
C ILE A 58 -11.29 -12.48 1.38
N ASP A 59 -12.27 -12.19 2.22
CA ASP A 59 -13.68 -12.44 1.90
C ASP A 59 -14.45 -11.13 2.02
N GLU A 60 -14.80 -10.54 0.88
CA GLU A 60 -15.52 -9.27 0.85
C GLU A 60 -16.97 -9.40 1.32
N THR A 61 -17.55 -10.60 1.20
CA THR A 61 -18.96 -10.81 1.56
C THR A 61 -19.17 -10.95 3.06
N ALA A 62 -18.18 -11.48 3.80
CA ALA A 62 -18.27 -11.73 5.24
C ALA A 62 -18.02 -10.54 6.16
N PRO A 63 -17.54 -9.34 5.82
CA PRO A 63 -16.21 -9.08 5.34
C PRO A 63 -15.13 -9.57 6.34
N TYR A 64 -14.21 -10.35 5.87
CA TYR A 64 -13.18 -10.97 6.71
C TYR A 64 -11.82 -10.90 6.02
N ILE A 65 -10.79 -10.57 6.76
CA ILE A 65 -9.41 -10.56 6.28
C ILE A 65 -8.48 -11.27 7.25
N SER A 66 -7.53 -12.01 6.69
CA SER A 66 -6.41 -12.61 7.42
C SER A 66 -5.20 -12.61 6.49
N ILE A 67 -4.37 -11.58 6.62
CA ILE A 67 -3.25 -11.35 5.70
C ILE A 67 -2.02 -12.06 6.19
N THR A 68 -1.39 -12.85 5.31
CA THR A 68 -0.19 -13.63 5.65
C THR A 68 1.10 -12.87 5.33
N ARG A 69 1.20 -12.28 4.15
CA ARG A 69 2.43 -11.60 3.70
C ARG A 69 2.20 -10.75 2.46
N LEU A 70 3.22 -9.96 2.10
CA LEU A 70 3.29 -9.31 0.79
C LEU A 70 3.74 -10.31 -0.27
N THR A 71 3.29 -10.09 -1.51
CA THR A 71 3.85 -10.76 -2.69
C THR A 71 5.12 -10.05 -3.12
N ASN A 72 5.83 -10.59 -4.12
CA ASN A 72 6.94 -9.86 -4.74
C ASN A 72 6.48 -8.51 -5.29
N GLU A 73 5.33 -8.47 -5.95
CA GLU A 73 4.76 -7.22 -6.49
C GLU A 73 4.48 -6.22 -5.37
N GLY A 74 3.98 -6.70 -4.24
CA GLY A 74 3.75 -5.85 -3.06
C GLY A 74 5.05 -5.28 -2.51
N HIS A 75 6.08 -6.11 -2.39
CA HIS A 75 7.39 -5.66 -1.96
C HIS A 75 8.01 -4.67 -2.95
N ASP A 76 7.92 -4.96 -4.25
CA ASP A 76 8.47 -4.08 -5.28
C ASP A 76 7.84 -2.69 -5.25
N TYR A 77 6.51 -2.65 -5.13
CA TYR A 77 5.80 -1.37 -5.01
C TYR A 77 6.26 -0.61 -3.76
N LEU A 78 6.28 -1.28 -2.60
CA LEU A 78 6.67 -0.65 -1.33
C LEU A 78 8.12 -0.15 -1.40
N ASP A 79 9.02 -0.93 -1.98
CA ASP A 79 10.43 -0.54 -2.10
C ASP A 79 10.60 0.75 -2.91
N THR A 80 9.79 0.98 -3.94
CA THR A 80 9.88 2.21 -4.74
C THR A 80 9.39 3.44 -3.98
N ILE A 81 8.50 3.28 -3.01
CA ILE A 81 7.90 4.40 -2.26
C ILE A 81 8.31 4.40 -0.78
N ARG A 82 9.28 3.58 -0.41
CA ARG A 82 9.71 3.40 0.99
C ARG A 82 10.31 4.65 1.59
N ASP A 83 11.19 5.32 0.85
CA ASP A 83 11.89 6.50 1.31
C ASP A 83 10.92 7.67 1.49
N ASP A 84 10.95 8.30 2.66
CA ASP A 84 10.02 9.37 2.99
C ASP A 84 10.15 10.59 2.07
N SER A 85 11.38 10.93 1.69
CA SER A 85 11.62 12.05 0.79
C SER A 85 11.11 11.77 -0.62
N ILE A 86 11.38 10.57 -1.14
CA ILE A 86 10.86 10.12 -2.44
C ILE A 86 9.33 10.10 -2.40
N TRP A 87 8.74 9.58 -1.33
CA TRP A 87 7.29 9.54 -1.19
C TRP A 87 6.66 10.93 -1.21
N LYS A 88 7.25 11.86 -0.44
CA LYS A 88 6.79 13.25 -0.41
C LYS A 88 6.85 13.89 -1.80
N GLN A 89 7.96 13.71 -2.51
CA GLN A 89 8.12 14.25 -3.86
C GLN A 89 7.16 13.58 -4.85
N THR A 90 6.92 12.29 -4.71
CA THR A 90 5.95 11.56 -5.51
C THR A 90 4.56 12.16 -5.35
N LYS A 91 4.13 12.38 -4.12
CA LYS A 91 2.82 12.99 -3.86
C LYS A 91 2.72 14.42 -4.42
N THR A 92 3.78 15.20 -4.28
CA THR A 92 3.83 16.56 -4.83
C THR A 92 3.69 16.53 -6.36
N THR A 93 4.34 15.58 -7.01
CA THR A 93 4.23 15.40 -8.46
C THR A 93 2.82 15.00 -8.87
N LEU A 94 2.19 14.09 -8.11
CA LEU A 94 0.82 13.68 -8.36
C LEU A 94 -0.18 14.83 -8.22
N ASP A 95 0.07 15.76 -7.30
CA ASP A 95 -0.79 16.92 -7.11
C ASP A 95 -0.91 17.78 -8.38
N LYS A 96 0.09 17.71 -9.27
CA LYS A 96 0.06 18.41 -10.55
C LYS A 96 -0.96 17.81 -11.52
N ILE A 97 -1.41 16.58 -11.27
CA ILE A 97 -2.39 15.87 -12.08
C ILE A 97 -3.60 15.44 -11.25
N SER A 98 -4.08 16.31 -10.34
CA SER A 98 -5.22 16.11 -9.44
C SER A 98 -4.99 15.15 -8.27
N GLY A 99 -3.72 14.84 -7.94
CA GLY A 99 -3.37 14.07 -6.75
C GLY A 99 -3.70 12.59 -6.80
N SER A 100 -4.07 12.07 -7.96
CA SER A 100 -4.53 10.69 -8.11
C SER A 100 -3.88 10.04 -9.32
N ALA A 101 -3.54 8.76 -9.19
CA ALA A 101 -2.98 7.96 -10.27
C ALA A 101 -3.12 6.47 -9.96
N SER A 102 -2.97 5.63 -10.99
CA SER A 102 -2.88 4.19 -10.78
C SER A 102 -1.61 3.85 -9.99
N LEU A 103 -1.60 2.69 -9.34
CA LEU A 103 -0.41 2.24 -8.60
C LEU A 103 0.81 2.09 -9.52
N GLU A 104 0.57 1.70 -10.77
CA GLU A 104 1.65 1.63 -11.76
C GLU A 104 2.27 2.99 -12.05
N VAL A 105 1.46 4.04 -12.21
CA VAL A 105 1.96 5.40 -12.44
C VAL A 105 2.70 5.90 -11.20
N VAL A 106 2.20 5.65 -10.01
CA VAL A 106 2.89 5.99 -8.75
C VAL A 106 4.28 5.37 -8.73
N LYS A 107 4.37 4.08 -9.05
CA LYS A 107 5.63 3.34 -9.09
C LYS A 107 6.61 3.94 -10.12
N VAL A 108 6.13 4.30 -11.29
CA VAL A 108 6.97 4.92 -12.34
C VAL A 108 7.52 6.26 -11.87
N ILE A 109 6.68 7.11 -11.29
CA ILE A 109 7.10 8.42 -10.79
C ILE A 109 8.16 8.26 -9.69
N ALA A 110 7.89 7.41 -8.71
CA ALA A 110 8.82 7.16 -7.61
C ALA A 110 10.15 6.59 -8.11
N SER A 111 10.11 5.68 -9.06
CA SER A 111 11.30 5.07 -9.65
C SER A 111 12.16 6.12 -10.36
N LYS A 112 11.54 7.02 -11.13
CA LYS A 112 12.27 8.10 -11.81
C LYS A 112 12.91 9.07 -10.82
N LEU A 113 12.19 9.41 -9.74
CA LEU A 113 12.75 10.28 -8.69
C LEU A 113 13.94 9.62 -8.00
N ALA A 114 13.87 8.32 -7.72
CA ALA A 114 14.95 7.58 -7.11
C ALA A 114 16.18 7.55 -8.01
N LEU A 115 15.99 7.32 -9.31
CA LEU A 115 17.09 7.32 -10.28
C LEU A 115 17.75 8.69 -10.36
N THR A 116 16.96 9.76 -10.41
CA THR A 116 17.46 11.13 -10.42
C THR A 116 18.26 11.43 -9.14
N PHE A 117 17.75 11.02 -7.99
CA PHE A 117 18.42 11.19 -6.70
C PHE A 117 19.78 10.49 -6.68
N LEU A 118 19.89 9.33 -7.35
CA LEU A 118 21.13 8.56 -7.44
C LEU A 118 22.07 9.06 -8.55
N GLY A 119 21.67 10.08 -9.31
CA GLY A 119 22.46 10.63 -10.40
C GLY A 119 22.41 9.80 -11.69
N LEU A 120 21.36 9.00 -11.85
CA LEU A 120 21.23 8.12 -13.02
C LEU A 120 20.20 8.62 -14.04
#